data_cb073577735250702f7c44b8b2d35525
#
_entry.id   cb073577735250702f7c44b8b2d35525
#
_cell.length_a   1.000
_cell.length_b   1.000
_cell.length_c   1.000
_cell.angle_alpha   90.00
_cell.angle_beta   90.00
_cell.angle_gamma   90.00
#
_symmetry.space_group_name_H-M   'P 1'
#
loop_
_entity.id
_entity.type
_entity.pdbx_description
1 polymer ?
#
loop_
_entity_poly.entity_id
_entity_poly.type
_entity_poly.pdbx_seq_one_letter_code
_entity_poly.pdbx_strand_id
1 'polypeptide(L)' 'MNIRKPADYVTMFTTLDTLMAAQLPQMELYCEIGRVVSGRAEKGAAVAASEYLQAAYPTAEGFSPRNLRRMRAFYVA' A
#
# COMPACT_ATOMS: atom_id res chain seq x y z
N MET A 1 -26.50 16.92 4.50
CA MET A 1 -25.33 17.04 4.88
C MET A 1 -24.43 16.22 4.16
N ASN A 2 -23.46 16.69 3.83
CA ASN A 2 -22.60 15.93 3.13
C ASN A 2 -21.54 15.46 3.97
N ILE A 3 -21.65 14.27 4.34
CA ILE A 3 -20.65 13.74 5.07
C ILE A 3 -19.65 13.22 4.17
N ARG A 4 -18.53 13.82 4.17
CA ARG A 4 -17.50 13.29 3.41
C ARG A 4 -17.13 12.00 4.01
N LYS A 5 -17.30 10.98 3.26
CA LYS A 5 -16.85 9.69 3.69
C LYS A 5 -15.38 9.72 3.92
N PRO A 6 -14.89 9.14 4.99
CA PRO A 6 -13.46 8.93 5.12
C PRO A 6 -12.98 8.11 3.95
N ALA A 7 -11.75 8.28 3.58
CA ALA A 7 -11.19 7.52 2.50
C ALA A 7 -11.38 6.03 2.79
N ASP A 8 -11.92 5.33 1.81
CA ASP A 8 -12.19 3.91 2.00
C ASP A 8 -11.01 3.12 1.44
N TYR A 9 -10.25 2.55 2.33
CA TYR A 9 -9.07 1.79 1.93
C TYR A 9 -9.30 0.30 1.90
N VAL A 10 -10.55 -0.15 2.09
CA VAL A 10 -10.81 -1.58 2.15
C VAL A 10 -10.38 -2.29 0.88
N THR A 11 -10.72 -1.72 -0.28
CA THR A 11 -10.33 -2.32 -1.55
C THR A 11 -8.81 -2.37 -1.68
N MET A 12 -8.13 -1.31 -1.27
CA MET A 12 -6.69 -1.29 -1.32
C MET A 12 -6.10 -2.37 -0.42
N PHE A 13 -6.62 -2.50 0.79
CA PHE A 13 -6.13 -3.50 1.73
C PHE A 13 -6.37 -4.91 1.21
N THR A 14 -7.52 -5.15 0.58
CA THR A 14 -7.81 -6.46 0.00
C THR A 14 -6.82 -6.78 -1.12
N THR A 15 -6.50 -5.80 -1.94
CA THR A 15 -5.52 -5.99 -3.00
C THR A 15 -4.14 -6.27 -2.41
N LEU A 16 -3.76 -5.56 -1.35
CA LEU A 16 -2.48 -5.80 -0.70
C LEU A 16 -2.41 -7.21 -0.12
N ASP A 17 -3.49 -7.68 0.48
CA ASP A 17 -3.53 -9.05 0.99
C ASP A 17 -3.33 -10.06 -0.13
N THR A 18 -3.95 -9.83 -1.27
CA THR A 18 -3.81 -10.71 -2.43
C THR A 18 -2.34 -10.74 -2.89
N LEU A 19 -1.70 -9.58 -2.93
CA LEU A 19 -0.31 -9.52 -3.33
C LEU A 19 0.60 -10.26 -2.35
N MET A 20 0.34 -10.10 -1.05
CA MET A 20 1.14 -10.78 -0.05
C MET A 20 0.96 -12.29 -0.15
N ALA A 21 -0.26 -12.74 -0.42
CA ALA A 21 -0.52 -14.17 -0.56
C ALA A 21 0.07 -14.77 -1.82
N ALA A 22 0.33 -13.95 -2.82
CA ALA A 22 0.87 -14.44 -4.09
C ALA A 22 2.35 -14.82 -4.00
N GLN A 23 3.03 -14.43 -2.92
CA GLN A 23 4.43 -14.80 -2.71
C GLN A 23 5.33 -14.36 -3.85
N LEU A 24 5.13 -13.12 -4.29
CA LEU A 24 5.92 -12.57 -5.39
C LEU A 24 7.36 -12.31 -4.94
N PRO A 25 8.31 -12.33 -5.86
CA PRO A 25 9.66 -11.87 -5.54
C PRO A 25 9.60 -10.45 -5.00
N GLN A 26 10.54 -10.10 -4.13
CA GLN A 26 10.49 -8.83 -3.42
C GLN A 26 10.39 -7.63 -4.35
N MET A 27 11.19 -7.61 -5.40
CA MET A 27 11.15 -6.48 -6.33
C MET A 27 9.79 -6.36 -7.01
N GLU A 28 9.24 -7.49 -7.41
CA GLU A 28 7.95 -7.50 -8.08
C GLU A 28 6.84 -7.11 -7.12
N LEU A 29 6.92 -7.59 -5.88
CA LEU A 29 5.96 -7.23 -4.86
C LEU A 29 5.97 -5.73 -4.60
N TYR A 30 7.15 -5.16 -4.47
CA TYR A 30 7.27 -3.72 -4.23
C TYR A 30 6.72 -2.91 -5.38
N CYS A 31 6.97 -3.35 -6.61
CA CYS A 31 6.40 -2.67 -7.77
C CYS A 31 4.88 -2.71 -7.74
N GLU A 32 4.31 -3.86 -7.44
CA GLU A 32 2.85 -3.98 -7.41
C GLU A 32 2.24 -3.15 -6.29
N ILE A 33 2.89 -3.12 -5.12
CA ILE A 33 2.40 -2.29 -4.04
C ILE A 33 2.45 -0.82 -4.44
N GLY A 34 3.54 -0.42 -5.08
CA GLY A 34 3.66 0.96 -5.56
C GLY A 34 2.56 1.31 -6.53
N ARG A 35 2.21 0.38 -7.42
CA ARG A 35 1.14 0.60 -8.37
C ARG A 35 -0.21 0.79 -7.67
N VAL A 36 -0.48 -0.05 -6.68
CA VAL A 36 -1.73 0.03 -5.94
C VAL A 36 -1.83 1.36 -5.20
N VAL A 37 -0.75 1.75 -4.53
CA VAL A 37 -0.75 3.00 -3.76
C VAL A 37 -0.84 4.20 -4.69
N SER A 38 -0.14 4.17 -5.83
CA SER A 38 -0.16 5.30 -6.75
C SER A 38 -1.50 5.48 -7.43
N GLY A 39 -2.33 4.44 -7.43
CA GLY A 39 -3.67 4.54 -7.97
C GLY A 39 -4.60 5.36 -7.12
N ARG A 40 -4.18 5.73 -5.91
CA ARG A 40 -4.98 6.55 -5.00
C ARG A 40 -4.42 7.95 -4.96
N ALA A 41 -5.30 8.93 -5.08
CA ALA A 41 -4.88 10.32 -5.10
C ALA A 41 -4.60 10.87 -3.70
N GLU A 42 -5.12 10.23 -2.68
CA GLU A 42 -5.00 10.74 -1.32
C GLU A 42 -3.56 10.65 -0.85
N LYS A 43 -3.11 11.68 -0.18
CA LYS A 43 -1.77 11.70 0.36
C LYS A 43 -1.58 10.64 1.44
N GLY A 44 -2.67 10.29 2.14
CA GLY A 44 -2.58 9.32 3.21
C GLY A 44 -2.53 7.88 2.77
N ALA A 45 -2.65 7.61 1.46
CA ALA A 45 -2.73 6.22 1.01
C ALA A 45 -1.48 5.43 1.35
N ALA A 46 -0.30 6.02 1.17
CA ALA A 46 0.94 5.32 1.48
C ALA A 46 1.06 5.04 2.97
N VAL A 47 0.65 6.00 3.80
CA VAL A 47 0.70 5.80 5.25
C VAL A 47 -0.30 4.72 5.66
N ALA A 48 -1.51 4.76 5.12
CA ALA A 48 -2.51 3.75 5.44
C ALA A 48 -2.05 2.36 5.01
N ALA A 49 -1.46 2.24 3.84
CA ALA A 49 -0.95 0.96 3.37
C ALA A 49 0.16 0.47 4.28
N SER A 50 1.06 1.36 4.68
CA SER A 50 2.15 1.00 5.57
C SER A 50 1.63 0.49 6.90
N GLU A 51 0.69 1.21 7.49
CA GLU A 51 0.14 0.82 8.78
C GLU A 51 -0.58 -0.52 8.69
N TYR A 52 -1.33 -0.72 7.62
CA TYR A 52 -2.03 -1.97 7.45
C TYR A 52 -1.05 -3.14 7.29
N LEU A 53 -0.04 -2.97 6.44
CA LEU A 53 0.90 -4.05 6.20
C LEU A 53 1.72 -4.38 7.44
N GLN A 54 2.12 -3.37 8.19
CA GLN A 54 2.89 -3.60 9.41
C GLN A 54 2.05 -4.30 10.48
N ALA A 55 0.76 -3.97 10.56
CA ALA A 55 -0.12 -4.60 11.53
C ALA A 55 -0.50 -6.02 11.12
N ALA A 56 -0.76 -6.23 9.85
CA ALA A 56 -1.20 -7.54 9.37
C ALA A 56 -0.04 -8.51 9.18
N TYR A 57 1.14 -7.98 8.87
CA TYR A 57 2.31 -8.81 8.58
C TYR A 57 3.50 -8.31 9.38
N PRO A 58 3.47 -8.47 10.70
CA PRO A 58 4.47 -7.84 11.56
C PRO A 58 5.88 -8.36 11.36
N THR A 59 6.04 -9.54 10.78
CA THR A 59 7.39 -10.06 10.54
C THR A 59 7.95 -9.61 9.20
N ALA A 60 7.13 -9.00 8.34
CA ALA A 60 7.61 -8.53 7.05
C ALA A 60 8.34 -7.20 7.23
N GLU A 61 9.35 -6.97 6.40
CA GLU A 61 10.15 -5.76 6.48
C GLU A 61 9.94 -4.91 5.25
N GLY A 62 10.33 -3.64 5.36
CA GLY A 62 10.30 -2.77 4.21
C GLY A 62 8.98 -2.07 3.98
N PHE A 63 8.07 -2.10 4.95
CA PHE A 63 6.76 -1.49 4.79
C PHE A 63 6.58 -0.24 5.63
N SER A 64 7.66 0.47 5.94
CA SER A 64 7.54 1.76 6.62
C SER A 64 6.89 2.78 5.69
N PRO A 65 6.29 3.85 6.25
CA PRO A 65 5.69 4.88 5.38
C PRO A 65 6.67 5.44 4.37
N ARG A 66 7.93 5.59 4.77
CA ARG A 66 8.95 6.09 3.88
C ARG A 66 9.16 5.16 2.70
N ASN A 67 9.22 3.86 2.96
CA ASN A 67 9.41 2.89 1.89
C ASN A 67 8.21 2.80 1.00
N LEU A 68 7.00 2.91 1.53
CA LEU A 68 5.80 2.91 0.71
C LEU A 68 5.81 4.12 -0.23
N ARG A 69 6.25 5.26 0.24
CA ARG A 69 6.36 6.43 -0.62
C ARG A 69 7.41 6.22 -1.69
N ARG A 70 8.50 5.54 -1.36
CA ARG A 70 9.52 5.21 -2.35
C ARG A 70 8.99 4.26 -3.40
N MET A 71 8.24 3.25 -3.00
CA MET A 71 7.63 2.32 -3.94
C MET A 71 6.71 3.06 -4.90
N ARG A 72 5.90 3.97 -4.35
CA ARG A 72 5.01 4.77 -5.17
C ARG A 72 5.78 5.63 -6.17
N ALA A 73 6.81 6.30 -5.69
CA ALA A 73 7.61 7.16 -6.54
C ALA A 73 8.33 6.36 -7.62
N PHE A 74 8.83 5.21 -7.26
CA PHE A 74 9.52 4.35 -8.19
C PHE A 74 8.59 3.88 -9.30
N TYR A 75 7.37 3.52 -8.94
CA TYR A 75 6.41 3.09 -9.94
C TYR A 75 6.03 4.22 -10.89
N VAL A 76 5.87 5.43 -10.34
CA VAL A 76 5.45 6.57 -11.15
C VAL A 76 6.60 7.09 -12.01
N ALA A 77 7.80 6.94 -11.53
CA ALA A 77 8.94 7.40 -12.29
C ALA A 77 9.13 6.57 -13.54
#